data_2dda0ec3214baaf3878385a1abbe4bbd
#
_entry.id   2dda0ec3214baaf3878385a1abbe4bbd
#
_cell.length_a   1.000
_cell.length_b   1.000
_cell.length_c   1.000
_cell.angle_alpha   90.00
_cell.angle_beta   90.00
_cell.angle_gamma   90.00
#
_symmetry.space_group_name_H-M   'P 1'
#
loop_
_entity.id
_entity.type
_entity.pdbx_description
1 polymer ?
#
loop_
_entity_poly.entity_id
_entity_poly.type
_entity_poly.pdbx_seq_one_letter_code
_entity_poly.pdbx_strand_id
1 'polypeptide(L)'
;MNNTWYDDTLINSFGQKEHLTNNYKCAVLIVGGGLAGLSLLYKLKKNNVDAVLIEENHIGSGASGRNGGFCLSGWAQDYDVLLKYLSKEEVVTLEKIAASGVKWMKKKCLSEGYEHTNLQSGVLKCFLTNNVEKVKKHIIAQNKLFHQNEEFLNKENLNKYVCSDKYTCGVFRQDSFQFHPLNFMHALAKDCSNLGASIFENSKFISYQIDGGRINSRVLMVIKW
;
A
#
# COMPACT_ATOMS: atom_id res chain seq x y z
N MET A 1 2.74 11.41 -19.46
CA MET A 1 1.62 11.14 -18.49
C MET A 1 1.24 12.48 -17.90
N ASN A 2 -0.06 12.73 -17.66
CA ASN A 2 -0.47 13.96 -16.98
C ASN A 2 0.01 13.92 -15.53
N ASN A 3 0.59 15.03 -15.04
CA ASN A 3 0.98 15.16 -13.64
C ASN A 3 -0.25 15.03 -12.76
N THR A 4 -0.11 14.33 -11.65
CA THR A 4 -1.12 14.24 -10.59
C THR A 4 -0.79 15.26 -9.50
N TRP A 5 -1.76 15.53 -8.63
CA TRP A 5 -1.51 16.34 -7.44
C TRP A 5 -0.34 15.80 -6.59
N TYR A 6 -0.16 14.49 -6.57
CA TYR A 6 0.96 13.87 -5.86
C TYR A 6 2.32 14.15 -6.50
N ASP A 7 2.38 14.28 -7.83
CA ASP A 7 3.62 14.67 -8.53
C ASP A 7 3.99 16.12 -8.19
N ASP A 8 2.99 17.03 -8.13
CA ASP A 8 3.19 18.46 -7.83
C ASP A 8 3.54 18.70 -6.34
N THR A 9 3.16 17.77 -5.46
CA THR A 9 3.39 17.86 -4.01
C THR A 9 4.43 16.88 -3.48
N LEU A 10 5.18 16.25 -4.39
CA LEU A 10 6.28 15.36 -4.06
C LEU A 10 7.42 16.15 -3.42
N ILE A 11 7.80 15.74 -2.21
CA ILE A 11 8.92 16.32 -1.47
C ILE A 11 9.98 15.22 -1.27
N ASN A 12 11.26 15.59 -1.40
CA ASN A 12 12.38 14.65 -1.26
C ASN A 12 12.31 13.45 -2.21
N SER A 13 12.21 13.74 -3.50
CA SER A 13 12.30 12.70 -4.54
C SER A 13 13.47 11.75 -4.26
N PHE A 14 13.26 10.48 -4.50
CA PHE A 14 14.30 9.44 -4.40
C PHE A 14 15.50 9.72 -5.33
N GLY A 15 15.31 10.61 -6.30
CA GLY A 15 16.24 10.93 -7.37
C GLY A 15 16.10 9.94 -8.54
N GLN A 16 16.47 10.38 -9.71
CA GLN A 16 16.54 9.50 -10.87
C GLN A 16 17.64 8.45 -10.63
N LYS A 17 17.28 7.20 -10.72
CA LYS A 17 18.24 6.09 -10.70
C LYS A 17 18.61 5.69 -12.13
N GLU A 18 19.83 5.24 -12.26
CA GLU A 18 20.33 4.76 -13.54
C GLU A 18 19.48 3.58 -14.03
N HIS A 19 19.27 3.52 -15.33
CA HIS A 19 18.71 2.34 -15.98
C HIS A 19 19.73 1.20 -15.96
N LEU A 20 19.23 -0.02 -16.03
CA LEU A 20 20.10 -1.21 -16.08
C LEU A 20 20.84 -1.25 -17.43
N THR A 21 22.14 -0.98 -17.42
CA THR A 21 22.99 -0.98 -18.62
C THR A 21 23.77 -2.26 -18.83
N ASN A 22 24.09 -2.97 -17.74
CA ASN A 22 24.97 -4.13 -17.76
C ASN A 22 24.27 -5.41 -17.30
N ASN A 23 24.84 -6.55 -17.63
CA ASN A 23 24.37 -7.81 -17.07
C ASN A 23 24.51 -7.81 -15.55
N TYR A 24 23.42 -8.12 -14.88
CA TYR A 24 23.37 -8.17 -13.43
C TYR A 24 23.05 -9.59 -12.95
N LYS A 25 23.67 -10.04 -11.87
CA LYS A 25 23.38 -11.32 -11.23
C LYS A 25 22.87 -11.05 -9.81
N CYS A 26 21.76 -11.66 -9.44
CA CYS A 26 21.19 -11.58 -8.11
C CYS A 26 20.45 -12.87 -7.75
N ALA A 27 20.20 -13.08 -6.47
CA ALA A 27 19.39 -14.21 -6.02
C ALA A 27 17.89 -13.98 -6.30
N VAL A 28 17.41 -12.72 -6.20
CA VAL A 28 16.01 -12.37 -6.42
C VAL A 28 15.92 -11.12 -7.29
N LEU A 29 15.25 -11.23 -8.43
CA LEU A 29 14.85 -10.10 -9.26
C LEU A 29 13.40 -9.73 -8.94
N ILE A 30 13.16 -8.49 -8.57
CA ILE A 30 11.82 -7.92 -8.34
C ILE A 30 11.46 -7.04 -9.53
N VAL A 31 10.30 -7.28 -10.13
CA VAL A 31 9.77 -6.50 -11.25
C VAL A 31 8.65 -5.60 -10.76
N GLY A 32 8.87 -4.30 -10.85
CA GLY A 32 7.91 -3.25 -10.51
C GLY A 32 8.25 -2.50 -9.21
N GLY A 33 8.38 -1.17 -9.32
CA GLY A 33 8.68 -0.22 -8.24
C GLY A 33 7.44 0.29 -7.49
N GLY A 34 6.39 -0.53 -7.40
CA GLY A 34 5.21 -0.26 -6.61
C GLY A 34 5.37 -0.68 -5.14
N LEU A 35 4.31 -0.49 -4.34
CA LEU A 35 4.31 -0.79 -2.90
C LEU A 35 4.71 -2.24 -2.62
N ALA A 36 4.20 -3.20 -3.37
CA ALA A 36 4.53 -4.61 -3.19
C ALA A 36 6.01 -4.88 -3.45
N GLY A 37 6.55 -4.41 -4.58
CA GLY A 37 7.96 -4.63 -4.94
C GLY A 37 8.92 -3.98 -3.96
N LEU A 38 8.70 -2.72 -3.60
CA LEU A 38 9.55 -2.02 -2.61
C LEU A 38 9.46 -2.63 -1.20
N SER A 39 8.26 -3.04 -0.77
CA SER A 39 8.09 -3.71 0.52
C SER A 39 8.82 -5.05 0.56
N LEU A 40 8.76 -5.82 -0.54
CA LEU A 40 9.49 -7.07 -0.68
C LEU A 40 11.00 -6.82 -0.67
N LEU A 41 11.50 -5.87 -1.48
CA LEU A 41 12.91 -5.50 -1.53
C LEU A 41 13.44 -5.10 -0.15
N TYR A 42 12.69 -4.24 0.57
CA TYR A 42 13.02 -3.82 1.92
C TYR A 42 13.16 -5.02 2.88
N LYS A 43 12.22 -5.97 2.83
CA LYS A 43 12.24 -7.16 3.67
C LYS A 43 13.40 -8.09 3.32
N LEU A 44 13.66 -8.33 2.04
CA LEU A 44 14.76 -9.16 1.58
C LEU A 44 16.12 -8.57 1.99
N LYS A 45 16.32 -7.27 1.77
CA LYS A 45 17.57 -6.59 2.16
C LYS A 45 17.78 -6.59 3.67
N LYS A 46 16.72 -6.42 4.47
CA LYS A 46 16.81 -6.57 5.94
C LYS A 46 17.22 -7.96 6.40
N ASN A 47 17.01 -8.97 5.57
CA ASN A 47 17.43 -10.36 5.83
C ASN A 47 18.70 -10.75 5.06
N ASN A 48 19.47 -9.77 4.58
CA ASN A 48 20.72 -9.95 3.84
C ASN A 48 20.56 -10.80 2.56
N VAL A 49 19.37 -10.81 1.94
CA VAL A 49 19.15 -11.49 0.67
C VAL A 49 19.61 -10.56 -0.46
N ASP A 50 20.38 -11.13 -1.40
CA ASP A 50 20.79 -10.41 -2.61
C ASP A 50 19.58 -10.24 -3.54
N ALA A 51 19.02 -9.04 -3.55
CA ALA A 51 17.83 -8.69 -4.28
C ALA A 51 18.00 -7.36 -5.03
N VAL A 52 17.45 -7.34 -6.25
CA VAL A 52 17.46 -6.19 -7.16
C VAL A 52 16.02 -5.88 -7.59
N LEU A 53 15.72 -4.62 -7.78
CA LEU A 53 14.43 -4.17 -8.31
C LEU A 53 14.62 -3.42 -9.62
N ILE A 54 13.80 -3.76 -10.61
CA ILE A 54 13.65 -3.02 -11.86
C ILE A 54 12.25 -2.44 -11.98
N GLU A 55 12.16 -1.23 -12.49
CA GLU A 55 10.92 -0.50 -12.74
C GLU A 55 10.93 0.05 -14.17
N GLU A 56 9.82 -0.13 -14.89
CA GLU A 56 9.71 0.33 -16.28
C GLU A 56 9.76 1.85 -16.40
N ASN A 57 9.18 2.56 -15.43
CA ASN A 57 9.12 4.03 -15.41
C ASN A 57 9.90 4.56 -14.20
N HIS A 58 9.19 5.16 -13.26
CA HIS A 58 9.74 5.69 -12.00
C HIS A 58 9.04 5.08 -10.81
N ILE A 59 9.71 5.06 -9.68
CA ILE A 59 9.15 4.58 -8.41
C ILE A 59 7.80 5.26 -8.14
N GLY A 60 6.79 4.45 -7.87
CA GLY A 60 5.46 4.94 -7.55
C GLY A 60 4.67 5.51 -8.73
N SER A 61 5.18 5.48 -9.96
CA SER A 61 4.49 6.00 -11.14
C SER A 61 3.17 5.31 -11.50
N GLY A 62 2.94 4.12 -10.97
CA GLY A 62 1.69 3.36 -11.10
C GLY A 62 0.68 3.65 -9.99
N ALA A 63 -0.25 2.72 -9.77
CA ALA A 63 -1.33 2.84 -8.78
C ALA A 63 -0.84 3.10 -7.35
N SER A 64 0.35 2.63 -6.99
CA SER A 64 0.90 2.80 -5.64
C SER A 64 1.18 4.25 -5.26
N GLY A 65 1.53 5.12 -6.21
CA GLY A 65 1.74 6.56 -5.96
C GLY A 65 0.53 7.43 -6.33
N ARG A 66 -0.55 6.84 -6.87
CA ARG A 66 -1.70 7.56 -7.45
C ARG A 66 -3.04 7.13 -6.87
N ASN A 67 -3.05 6.52 -5.69
CA ASN A 67 -4.26 6.12 -5.00
C ASN A 67 -4.74 7.22 -4.04
N GLY A 68 -5.88 7.00 -3.36
CA GLY A 68 -6.46 7.99 -2.44
C GLY A 68 -5.70 8.14 -1.12
N GLY A 69 -4.60 7.43 -0.91
CA GLY A 69 -3.78 7.53 0.31
C GLY A 69 -4.45 6.96 1.56
N PHE A 70 -5.51 6.17 1.44
CA PHE A 70 -6.16 5.52 2.58
C PHE A 70 -5.49 4.20 2.91
N CYS A 71 -5.05 4.03 4.14
CA CYS A 71 -4.53 2.78 4.67
C CYS A 71 -5.52 2.18 5.67
N LEU A 72 -6.20 1.13 5.23
CA LEU A 72 -7.27 0.44 5.94
C LEU A 72 -6.94 -1.05 6.02
N SER A 73 -7.25 -1.71 7.13
CA SER A 73 -7.27 -3.17 7.14
C SER A 73 -8.50 -3.70 6.38
N GLY A 74 -8.40 -4.93 5.92
CA GLY A 74 -9.46 -5.61 5.19
C GLY A 74 -9.03 -6.06 3.79
N TRP A 75 -9.98 -6.65 3.10
CA TRP A 75 -9.81 -7.22 1.75
C TRP A 75 -10.81 -6.59 0.79
N ALA A 76 -10.65 -6.83 -0.51
CA ALA A 76 -11.57 -6.34 -1.53
C ALA A 76 -13.00 -6.88 -1.37
N GLN A 77 -13.15 -8.03 -0.70
CA GLN A 77 -14.45 -8.62 -0.37
C GLN A 77 -14.74 -8.48 1.12
N ASP A 78 -16.01 -8.20 1.44
CA ASP A 78 -16.47 -8.20 2.83
C ASP A 78 -16.35 -9.60 3.47
N TYR A 79 -16.17 -9.65 4.79
CA TYR A 79 -15.98 -10.90 5.51
C TYR A 79 -17.15 -11.90 5.34
N ASP A 80 -18.38 -11.41 5.18
CA ASP A 80 -19.55 -12.26 4.90
C ASP A 80 -19.43 -13.02 3.58
N VAL A 81 -18.75 -12.45 2.59
CA VAL A 81 -18.46 -13.10 1.31
C VAL A 81 -17.32 -14.09 1.49
N LEU A 82 -16.26 -13.73 2.20
CA LEU A 82 -15.14 -14.61 2.47
C LEU A 82 -15.57 -15.87 3.22
N LEU A 83 -16.46 -15.75 4.22
CA LEU A 83 -17.01 -16.88 4.97
C LEU A 83 -17.81 -17.90 4.15
N LYS A 84 -18.15 -17.58 2.88
CA LYS A 84 -18.78 -18.56 1.96
C LYS A 84 -17.76 -19.52 1.35
N TYR A 85 -16.48 -19.17 1.37
CA TYR A 85 -15.41 -19.92 0.71
C TYR A 85 -14.30 -20.36 1.66
N LEU A 86 -14.19 -19.73 2.81
CA LEU A 86 -13.13 -19.92 3.79
C LEU A 86 -13.74 -20.22 5.17
N SER A 87 -13.00 -20.95 5.97
CA SER A 87 -13.33 -21.15 7.39
C SER A 87 -13.21 -19.82 8.16
N LYS A 88 -13.82 -19.77 9.33
CA LYS A 88 -13.74 -18.60 10.23
C LYS A 88 -12.29 -18.30 10.64
N GLU A 89 -11.50 -19.33 10.89
CA GLU A 89 -10.10 -19.26 11.29
C GLU A 89 -9.24 -18.67 10.18
N GLU A 90 -9.50 -19.04 8.91
CA GLU A 90 -8.81 -18.49 7.74
C GLU A 90 -9.17 -17.02 7.54
N VAL A 91 -10.45 -16.65 7.64
CA VAL A 91 -10.89 -15.24 7.53
C VAL A 91 -10.27 -14.38 8.63
N VAL A 92 -10.21 -14.86 9.87
CA VAL A 92 -9.54 -14.16 10.98
C VAL A 92 -8.03 -14.03 10.73
N THR A 93 -7.41 -15.03 10.14
CA THR A 93 -5.99 -15.02 9.79
C THR A 93 -5.71 -13.98 8.68
N LEU A 94 -6.54 -13.93 7.65
CA LEU A 94 -6.45 -12.91 6.60
C LEU A 94 -6.56 -11.49 7.18
N GLU A 95 -7.52 -11.25 8.09
CA GLU A 95 -7.65 -9.93 8.74
C GLU A 95 -6.42 -9.56 9.58
N LYS A 96 -5.85 -10.52 10.32
CA LYS A 96 -4.60 -10.29 11.07
C LYS A 96 -3.44 -9.92 10.14
N ILE A 97 -3.34 -10.54 8.96
CA ILE A 97 -2.33 -10.19 7.95
C ILE A 97 -2.54 -8.76 7.47
N ALA A 98 -3.78 -8.39 7.09
CA ALA A 98 -4.11 -7.05 6.64
C ALA A 98 -3.82 -5.99 7.73
N ALA A 99 -4.27 -6.24 8.97
CA ALA A 99 -4.02 -5.35 10.11
C ALA A 99 -2.51 -5.20 10.42
N SER A 100 -1.72 -6.27 10.25
CA SER A 100 -0.26 -6.19 10.40
C SER A 100 0.39 -5.29 9.37
N GLY A 101 -0.11 -5.30 8.13
CA GLY A 101 0.32 -4.41 7.06
C GLY A 101 0.04 -2.93 7.40
N VAL A 102 -1.16 -2.62 7.88
CA VAL A 102 -1.53 -1.27 8.33
C VAL A 102 -0.62 -0.79 9.46
N LYS A 103 -0.39 -1.64 10.47
CA LYS A 103 0.52 -1.31 11.58
C LYS A 103 1.94 -1.04 11.10
N TRP A 104 2.44 -1.86 10.17
CA TRP A 104 3.77 -1.66 9.60
C TRP A 104 3.87 -0.34 8.83
N MET A 105 2.89 -0.02 7.99
CA MET A 105 2.87 1.24 7.25
C MET A 105 2.77 2.44 8.19
N LYS A 106 1.89 2.39 9.21
CA LYS A 106 1.77 3.46 10.22
C LYS A 106 3.09 3.70 10.94
N LYS A 107 3.76 2.61 11.37
CA LYS A 107 5.08 2.69 12.00
C LYS A 107 6.11 3.35 11.08
N LYS A 108 6.08 3.05 9.78
CA LYS A 108 6.95 3.67 8.78
C LYS A 108 6.65 5.17 8.62
N CYS A 109 5.41 5.54 8.43
CA CYS A 109 5.03 6.96 8.31
C CYS A 109 5.41 7.81 9.52
N LEU A 110 5.55 7.19 10.70
CA LEU A 110 5.97 7.86 11.95
C LEU A 110 7.48 7.78 12.20
N SER A 111 8.26 7.16 11.32
CA SER A 111 9.72 7.07 11.47
C SER A 111 10.42 8.23 10.75
N GLU A 112 11.66 8.48 11.12
CA GLU A 112 12.54 9.45 10.47
C GLU A 112 12.64 9.22 8.97
N GLY A 113 12.60 10.29 8.19
CA GLY A 113 12.62 10.27 6.73
C GLY A 113 11.25 10.07 6.06
N TYR A 114 10.16 9.95 6.85
CA TYR A 114 8.79 9.81 6.33
C TYR A 114 7.87 10.99 6.71
N GLU A 115 8.41 12.10 7.18
CA GLU A 115 7.66 13.26 7.66
C GLU A 115 6.71 13.81 6.59
N HIS A 116 7.14 13.78 5.33
CA HIS A 116 6.36 14.28 4.20
C HIS A 116 5.22 13.34 3.76
N THR A 117 5.05 12.20 4.43
CA THR A 117 3.85 11.37 4.22
C THR A 117 2.60 12.01 4.80
N ASN A 118 2.74 13.02 5.68
CA ASN A 118 1.64 13.78 6.28
C ASN A 118 0.52 12.87 6.81
N LEU A 119 0.88 11.87 7.61
CA LEU A 119 -0.07 10.90 8.17
C LEU A 119 -1.17 11.61 8.96
N GLN A 120 -2.43 11.34 8.59
CA GLN A 120 -3.62 11.76 9.30
C GLN A 120 -4.34 10.54 9.88
N SER A 121 -4.42 10.44 11.21
CA SER A 121 -5.05 9.29 11.89
C SER A 121 -6.56 9.34 11.81
N GLY A 122 -7.17 8.17 11.70
CA GLY A 122 -8.60 7.97 11.61
C GLY A 122 -9.13 8.08 10.18
N VAL A 123 -10.07 7.21 9.86
CA VAL A 123 -10.81 7.24 8.59
C VAL A 123 -12.31 7.11 8.87
N LEU A 124 -13.07 8.02 8.31
CA LEU A 124 -14.53 8.02 8.40
C LEU A 124 -15.15 7.50 7.10
N LYS A 125 -15.92 6.42 7.19
CA LYS A 125 -16.74 5.89 6.10
C LYS A 125 -18.19 6.30 6.32
N CYS A 126 -18.75 7.12 5.41
CA CYS A 126 -20.15 7.56 5.46
C CYS A 126 -21.04 6.69 4.57
N PHE A 127 -22.29 6.50 4.96
CA PHE A 127 -23.24 5.64 4.25
C PHE A 127 -24.48 6.43 3.79
N LEU A 128 -24.93 6.09 2.57
CA LEU A 128 -26.16 6.57 1.93
C LEU A 128 -27.22 5.44 1.98
N THR A 129 -27.55 4.94 3.16
CA THR A 129 -28.44 3.78 3.28
C THR A 129 -29.68 4.09 4.11
N ASN A 130 -30.82 3.53 3.73
CA ASN A 130 -32.05 3.57 4.55
C ASN A 130 -32.04 2.48 5.64
N ASN A 131 -31.10 1.52 5.58
CA ASN A 131 -31.02 0.42 6.55
C ASN A 131 -29.83 0.61 7.51
N VAL A 132 -29.93 1.63 8.35
CA VAL A 132 -28.91 2.00 9.34
C VAL A 132 -28.66 0.86 10.35
N GLU A 133 -29.70 0.15 10.75
CA GLU A 133 -29.59 -0.98 11.70
C GLU A 133 -28.79 -2.15 11.11
N LYS A 134 -28.88 -2.38 9.81
CA LYS A 134 -28.05 -3.40 9.15
C LYS A 134 -26.58 -3.05 9.24
N VAL A 135 -26.21 -1.80 8.99
CA VAL A 135 -24.82 -1.33 9.11
C VAL A 135 -24.33 -1.48 10.53
N LYS A 136 -25.13 -1.05 11.51
CA LYS A 136 -24.77 -1.17 12.95
C LYS A 136 -24.53 -2.63 13.37
N LYS A 137 -25.45 -3.53 13.00
CA LYS A 137 -25.30 -4.98 13.31
C LYS A 137 -24.07 -5.58 12.65
N HIS A 138 -23.78 -5.20 11.40
CA HIS A 138 -22.60 -5.65 10.67
C HIS A 138 -21.31 -5.23 11.38
N ILE A 139 -21.18 -3.96 11.78
CA ILE A 139 -20.01 -3.45 12.50
C ILE A 139 -19.84 -4.12 13.88
N ILE A 140 -20.92 -4.33 14.62
CA ILE A 140 -20.86 -5.06 15.90
C ILE A 140 -20.34 -6.49 15.69
N ALA A 141 -20.84 -7.18 14.68
CA ALA A 141 -20.41 -8.55 14.37
C ALA A 141 -18.94 -8.59 13.92
N GLN A 142 -18.52 -7.64 13.09
CA GLN A 142 -17.15 -7.48 12.62
C GLN A 142 -16.18 -7.21 13.79
N ASN A 143 -16.50 -6.26 14.67
CA ASN A 143 -15.73 -5.93 15.85
C ASN A 143 -15.55 -7.16 16.76
N LYS A 144 -16.62 -7.93 16.96
CA LYS A 144 -16.57 -9.17 17.75
C LYS A 144 -15.72 -10.26 17.09
N LEU A 145 -15.82 -10.40 15.76
CA LEU A 145 -15.09 -11.42 15.01
C LEU A 145 -13.59 -11.16 14.97
N PHE A 146 -13.20 -9.91 14.76
CA PHE A 146 -11.81 -9.52 14.53
C PHE A 146 -11.14 -8.83 15.72
N HIS A 147 -11.86 -8.68 16.85
CA HIS A 147 -11.38 -7.94 18.03
C HIS A 147 -10.96 -6.51 17.69
N GLN A 148 -11.78 -5.83 16.87
CA GLN A 148 -11.60 -4.43 16.46
C GLN A 148 -12.49 -3.49 17.25
N ASN A 149 -12.20 -2.19 17.20
CA ASN A 149 -12.95 -1.14 17.87
C ASN A 149 -13.41 -0.07 16.85
N GLU A 150 -14.04 -0.50 15.76
CA GLU A 150 -14.66 0.44 14.83
C GLU A 150 -15.90 1.06 15.48
N GLU A 151 -16.00 2.38 15.45
CA GLU A 151 -17.08 3.13 16.07
C GLU A 151 -18.21 3.35 15.06
N PHE A 152 -19.40 2.84 15.38
CA PHE A 152 -20.61 3.16 14.62
C PHE A 152 -21.12 4.55 15.04
N LEU A 153 -21.34 5.44 14.06
CA LEU A 153 -21.87 6.78 14.24
C LEU A 153 -23.30 6.87 13.67
N ASN A 154 -24.27 7.16 14.52
CA ASN A 154 -25.60 7.56 14.08
C ASN A 154 -25.55 8.93 13.39
N LYS A 155 -26.68 9.42 12.83
CA LYS A 155 -26.76 10.70 12.12
C LYS A 155 -26.25 11.87 12.98
N GLU A 156 -26.67 11.93 14.23
CA GLU A 156 -26.31 13.02 15.15
C GLU A 156 -24.80 13.08 15.40
N ASN A 157 -24.18 11.92 15.71
CA ASN A 157 -22.74 11.84 15.96
C ASN A 157 -21.94 12.04 14.68
N LEU A 158 -22.45 11.56 13.54
CA LEU A 158 -21.83 11.79 12.22
C LEU A 158 -21.74 13.28 11.87
N ASN A 159 -22.77 14.06 12.22
CA ASN A 159 -22.81 15.49 11.93
C ASN A 159 -21.71 16.30 12.65
N LYS A 160 -21.07 15.73 13.69
CA LYS A 160 -19.90 16.34 14.33
C LYS A 160 -18.65 16.31 13.44
N TYR A 161 -18.65 15.43 12.44
CA TYR A 161 -17.53 15.26 11.49
C TYR A 161 -17.88 15.77 10.09
N VAL A 162 -19.11 15.54 9.62
CA VAL A 162 -19.55 15.86 8.27
C VAL A 162 -20.95 16.47 8.31
N CYS A 163 -21.06 17.78 8.01
CA CYS A 163 -22.32 18.47 7.81
C CYS A 163 -22.93 18.12 6.45
N SER A 164 -23.78 17.11 6.39
CA SER A 164 -24.45 16.71 5.15
C SER A 164 -25.75 15.96 5.44
N ASP A 165 -26.84 16.36 4.81
CA ASP A 165 -28.15 15.70 4.96
C ASP A 165 -28.23 14.35 4.22
N LYS A 166 -27.29 14.10 3.30
CA LYS A 166 -27.30 12.88 2.48
C LYS A 166 -26.88 11.63 3.24
N TYR A 167 -25.91 11.73 4.15
CA TYR A 167 -25.42 10.58 4.89
C TYR A 167 -26.30 10.28 6.10
N THR A 168 -26.63 9.00 6.28
CA THR A 168 -27.55 8.52 7.34
C THR A 168 -26.82 7.98 8.56
N CYS A 169 -25.64 7.42 8.37
CA CYS A 169 -24.75 6.93 9.42
C CYS A 169 -23.31 6.89 8.93
N GLY A 170 -22.37 6.61 9.84
CA GLY A 170 -20.97 6.45 9.54
C GLY A 170 -20.30 5.37 10.38
N VAL A 171 -19.06 5.04 10.00
CA VAL A 171 -18.17 4.19 10.78
C VAL A 171 -16.81 4.89 10.85
N PHE A 172 -16.33 5.13 12.04
CA PHE A 172 -15.02 5.70 12.29
C PHE A 172 -14.01 4.60 12.65
N ARG A 173 -12.90 4.57 11.92
CA ARG A 173 -11.82 3.60 12.07
C ARG A 173 -10.57 4.29 12.61
N GLN A 174 -10.35 4.24 13.91
CA GLN A 174 -9.25 4.94 14.59
C GLN A 174 -7.87 4.39 14.21
N ASP A 175 -7.75 3.10 13.97
CA ASP A 175 -6.47 2.46 13.61
C ASP A 175 -6.05 2.68 12.17
N SER A 176 -6.98 3.12 11.33
CA SER A 176 -6.77 3.49 9.94
C SER A 176 -6.23 4.92 9.82
N PHE A 177 -5.66 5.24 8.66
CA PHE A 177 -5.09 6.58 8.44
C PHE A 177 -5.07 6.94 6.96
N GLN A 178 -4.89 8.23 6.68
CA GLN A 178 -4.59 8.77 5.37
C GLN A 178 -3.14 9.24 5.34
N PHE A 179 -2.49 9.15 4.19
CA PHE A 179 -1.10 9.56 3.99
C PHE A 179 -0.85 9.96 2.53
N HIS A 180 0.28 10.63 2.26
CA HIS A 180 0.71 10.96 0.92
C HIS A 180 1.42 9.74 0.28
N PRO A 181 0.78 9.01 -0.66
CA PRO A 181 1.30 7.72 -1.12
C PRO A 181 2.62 7.86 -1.89
N LEU A 182 2.79 8.87 -2.74
CA LEU A 182 4.01 9.02 -3.53
C LEU A 182 5.22 9.38 -2.65
N ASN A 183 5.07 10.27 -1.67
CA ASN A 183 6.12 10.55 -0.68
C ASN A 183 6.52 9.29 0.09
N PHE A 184 5.55 8.44 0.46
CA PHE A 184 5.83 7.15 1.10
C PHE A 184 6.67 6.23 0.21
N MET A 185 6.33 6.14 -1.09
CA MET A 185 7.05 5.29 -2.03
C MET A 185 8.51 5.72 -2.17
N HIS A 186 8.76 7.03 -2.30
CA HIS A 186 10.11 7.57 -2.40
C HIS A 186 10.93 7.38 -1.12
N ALA A 187 10.31 7.56 0.05
CA ALA A 187 10.97 7.31 1.34
C ALA A 187 11.34 5.82 1.49
N LEU A 188 10.43 4.90 1.11
CA LEU A 188 10.69 3.46 1.17
C LEU A 188 11.80 3.03 0.20
N ALA A 189 11.85 3.61 -1.00
CA ALA A 189 12.92 3.36 -1.96
C ALA A 189 14.28 3.85 -1.43
N LYS A 190 14.31 5.00 -0.73
CA LYS A 190 15.49 5.51 -0.05
C LYS A 190 15.97 4.56 1.06
N ASP A 191 15.04 4.03 1.86
CA ASP A 191 15.35 3.02 2.87
C ASP A 191 15.97 1.76 2.24
N CYS A 192 15.42 1.29 1.12
CA CYS A 192 15.98 0.14 0.40
C CYS A 192 17.41 0.43 -0.08
N SER A 193 17.67 1.62 -0.65
CA SER A 193 19.01 2.03 -1.05
C SER A 193 19.98 2.12 0.11
N ASN A 194 19.55 2.66 1.25
CA ASN A 194 20.38 2.73 2.47
C ASN A 194 20.75 1.33 3.00
N LEU A 195 19.93 0.31 2.71
CA LEU A 195 20.22 -1.09 2.98
C LEU A 195 21.08 -1.76 1.88
N GLY A 196 21.62 -0.99 0.95
CA GLY A 196 22.45 -1.49 -0.16
C GLY A 196 21.66 -2.19 -1.26
N ALA A 197 20.39 -1.83 -1.49
CA ALA A 197 19.63 -2.35 -2.60
C ALA A 197 19.97 -1.60 -3.90
N SER A 198 20.10 -2.35 -5.00
CA SER A 198 20.11 -1.79 -6.36
C SER A 198 18.67 -1.67 -6.88
N ILE A 199 18.31 -0.45 -7.30
CA ILE A 199 17.02 -0.13 -7.90
C ILE A 199 17.33 0.52 -9.25
N PHE A 200 16.77 -0.03 -10.33
CA PHE A 200 16.92 0.47 -11.69
C PHE A 200 15.58 0.94 -12.22
N GLU A 201 15.45 2.24 -12.45
CA GLU A 201 14.30 2.86 -13.13
C GLU A 201 14.50 2.85 -14.65
N ASN A 202 13.45 3.15 -15.41
CA ASN A 202 13.48 3.10 -16.89
C ASN A 202 14.00 1.78 -17.44
N SER A 203 13.71 0.69 -16.77
CA SER A 203 14.23 -0.66 -17.01
C SER A 203 13.07 -1.65 -17.13
N LYS A 204 12.53 -1.76 -18.35
CA LYS A 204 11.35 -2.57 -18.64
C LYS A 204 11.68 -4.04 -18.70
N PHE A 205 11.00 -4.86 -17.88
CA PHE A 205 11.03 -6.31 -18.01
C PHE A 205 10.32 -6.74 -19.32
N ILE A 206 10.97 -7.58 -20.11
CA ILE A 206 10.43 -8.05 -21.39
C ILE A 206 10.05 -9.53 -21.33
N SER A 207 10.98 -10.38 -20.90
CA SER A 207 10.77 -11.83 -20.89
C SER A 207 11.77 -12.51 -19.96
N TYR A 208 11.53 -13.77 -19.71
CA TYR A 208 12.51 -14.62 -19.04
C TYR A 208 12.59 -16.00 -19.70
N GLN A 209 13.71 -16.66 -19.50
CA GLN A 209 13.95 -18.05 -19.87
C GLN A 209 14.50 -18.79 -18.66
N ILE A 210 14.14 -20.04 -18.52
CA ILE A 210 14.68 -20.92 -17.46
C ILE A 210 15.67 -21.86 -18.13
N ASP A 211 16.91 -21.81 -17.66
CA ASP A 211 17.99 -22.67 -18.16
C ASP A 211 18.78 -23.24 -16.98
N GLY A 212 18.85 -24.57 -16.86
CA GLY A 212 19.60 -25.25 -15.81
C GLY A 212 19.23 -24.83 -14.38
N GLY A 213 17.95 -24.50 -14.12
CA GLY A 213 17.47 -24.01 -12.83
C GLY A 213 17.77 -22.54 -12.54
N ARG A 214 18.32 -21.81 -13.53
CA ARG A 214 18.51 -20.35 -13.47
C ARG A 214 17.47 -19.62 -14.30
N ILE A 215 17.11 -18.42 -13.87
CA ILE A 215 16.20 -17.54 -14.61
C ILE A 215 17.05 -16.45 -15.30
N ASN A 216 17.05 -16.46 -16.64
CA ASN A 216 17.65 -15.41 -17.45
C ASN A 216 16.57 -14.42 -17.87
N SER A 217 16.62 -13.20 -17.35
CA SER A 217 15.63 -12.15 -17.65
C SER A 217 16.18 -11.16 -18.68
N ARG A 218 15.33 -10.78 -19.65
CA ARG A 218 15.63 -9.75 -20.62
C ARG A 218 14.97 -8.45 -20.19
N VAL A 219 15.77 -7.39 -20.11
CA VAL A 219 15.34 -6.04 -19.73
C VAL A 219 15.63 -5.08 -20.89
N LEU A 220 14.70 -4.19 -21.17
CA LEU A 220 14.84 -3.11 -22.15
C LEU A 220 14.97 -1.77 -21.42
N MET A 221 15.94 -0.98 -21.81
CA MET A 221 16.04 0.41 -21.37
C MET A 221 14.93 1.24 -22.03
N VAL A 222 14.18 1.99 -21.21
CA VAL A 222 13.16 2.92 -21.71
C VAL A 222 13.76 4.32 -21.81
N ILE A 223 14.08 4.75 -23.01
CA ILE A 223 14.49 6.14 -23.29
C ILE A 223 13.20 6.93 -23.51
N LYS A 224 12.94 7.93 -22.67
CA LYS A 224 11.87 8.91 -22.90
C LYS A 224 12.51 10.15 -23.51
N TRP A 225 12.10 10.46 -24.75
CA TRP A 225 12.43 11.71 -25.43
C TRP A 225 11.60 12.86 -24.89
#